data_bcb7ca30966ed8a3f82ebc4e43d3db2a
#
_entry.id   bcb7ca30966ed8a3f82ebc4e43d3db2a
#
_cell.length_a   1.000
_cell.length_b   1.000
_cell.length_c   1.000
_cell.angle_alpha   90.00
_cell.angle_beta   90.00
_cell.angle_gamma   90.00
#
_symmetry.space_group_name_H-M   'P 1'
#
loop_
_entity.id
_entity.type
_entity.pdbx_description
1 polymer ?
#
loop_
_entity_poly.entity_id
_entity_poly.type
_entity_poly.pdbx_seq_one_letter_code
_entity_poly.pdbx_strand_id
1 'polypeptide(L)' 'MLELDCRDFPCPRPIIELAKALPSVAVGDLLAVVARDPAARYDVPAWCRMRGQEYVGEDLADDNLPRYTVRRLS' A
#
# COMPACT_ATOMS: atom_id res chain seq x y z
N MET A 1 -8.42 9.18 -3.72
CA MET A 1 -7.53 8.09 -3.32
C MET A 1 -6.64 8.57 -2.17
N LEU A 2 -6.51 7.77 -1.12
CA LEU A 2 -5.60 8.07 -0.02
C LEU A 2 -4.21 7.53 -0.33
N GLU A 3 -3.19 8.37 -0.16
CA GLU A 3 -1.80 7.96 -0.38
C GLU A 3 -1.03 8.10 0.93
N LEU A 4 -0.38 7.02 1.35
CA LEU A 4 0.40 6.98 2.57
C LEU A 4 1.87 7.20 2.23
N ASP A 5 2.51 8.14 2.95
CA ASP A 5 3.92 8.41 2.77
C ASP A 5 4.73 7.57 3.76
N CYS A 6 5.29 6.48 3.25
CA CYS A 6 6.14 5.58 4.05
C CYS A 6 7.57 5.56 3.54
N ARG A 7 8.01 6.64 2.88
CA ARG A 7 9.33 6.72 2.26
C ARG A 7 10.46 6.48 3.25
N ASP A 8 10.29 6.96 4.49
CA ASP A 8 11.35 6.90 5.49
C ASP A 8 11.19 5.74 6.46
N PHE A 9 10.23 4.85 6.21
CA PHE A 9 9.95 3.74 7.12
C PHE A 9 10.48 2.44 6.55
N PRO A 10 11.28 1.68 7.33
CA PRO A 10 11.68 0.34 6.90
C PRO A 10 10.52 -0.66 7.03
N CYS A 11 10.60 -1.76 6.27
CA CYS A 11 9.68 -2.87 6.44
C CYS A 11 9.80 -3.43 7.87
N PRO A 12 8.68 -3.76 8.56
CA PRO A 12 7.32 -3.90 8.03
C PRO A 12 6.43 -2.68 8.23
N ARG A 13 6.99 -1.51 8.50
CA ARG A 13 6.21 -0.31 8.84
C ARG A 13 5.22 0.09 7.73
N PRO A 14 5.57 0.04 6.43
CA PRO A 14 4.59 0.36 5.38
C PRO A 14 3.36 -0.52 5.43
N ILE A 15 3.52 -1.81 5.73
CA ILE A 15 2.39 -2.73 5.82
C ILE A 15 1.53 -2.43 7.03
N ILE A 16 2.15 -2.07 8.15
CA ILE A 16 1.42 -1.69 9.36
C ILE A 16 0.57 -0.44 9.10
N GLU A 17 1.15 0.55 8.43
CA GLU A 17 0.42 1.78 8.11
C GLU A 17 -0.71 1.53 7.12
N LEU A 18 -0.48 0.64 6.15
CA LEU A 18 -1.51 0.25 5.19
C LEU A 18 -2.70 -0.41 5.89
N ALA A 19 -2.43 -1.31 6.83
CA ALA A 19 -3.48 -1.98 7.59
C ALA A 19 -4.26 -1.01 8.45
N LYS A 20 -3.59 -0.04 9.06
CA LYS A 20 -4.25 0.97 9.90
C LYS A 20 -5.14 1.89 9.08
N ALA A 21 -4.72 2.22 7.86
CA ALA A 21 -5.44 3.19 7.03
C ALA A 21 -6.61 2.58 6.27
N LEU A 22 -6.61 1.26 6.10
CA LEU A 22 -7.64 0.60 5.29
C LEU A 22 -9.08 0.96 5.72
N PRO A 23 -9.42 0.97 7.02
CA PRO A 23 -10.79 1.32 7.43
C PRO A 23 -11.19 2.76 7.11
N SER A 24 -10.24 3.64 6.81
CA SER A 24 -10.55 5.04 6.52
C SER A 24 -10.95 5.28 5.06
N VAL A 25 -10.84 4.27 4.20
CA VAL A 25 -11.34 4.36 2.82
C VAL A 25 -12.59 3.50 2.68
N ALA A 26 -13.47 3.89 1.77
CA ALA A 26 -14.69 3.12 1.53
C ALA A 26 -14.39 1.84 0.75
N VAL A 27 -15.26 0.85 0.91
CA VAL A 27 -15.17 -0.37 0.11
C VAL A 27 -15.26 0.00 -1.37
N GLY A 28 -14.33 -0.50 -2.17
CA GLY A 28 -14.22 -0.17 -3.58
C GLY A 28 -13.25 0.96 -3.88
N ASP A 29 -12.83 1.73 -2.87
CA ASP A 29 -11.91 2.83 -3.07
C ASP A 29 -10.46 2.35 -3.06
N LEU A 30 -9.59 3.19 -3.63
CA LEU A 30 -8.17 2.92 -3.74
C LEU A 30 -7.39 3.52 -2.58
N LEU A 31 -6.34 2.81 -2.19
CA LEU A 31 -5.39 3.24 -1.16
C LEU A 31 -4.00 2.92 -1.69
N ALA A 32 -3.10 3.90 -1.60
CA ALA A 32 -1.74 3.71 -2.09
C ALA A 32 -0.73 3.93 -0.98
N VAL A 33 0.41 3.26 -1.07
CA VAL A 33 1.53 3.46 -0.15
C VAL A 33 2.80 3.67 -0.97
N VAL A 34 3.54 4.71 -0.64
CA VAL A 34 4.85 4.98 -1.25
C VAL A 34 5.91 4.52 -0.26
N ALA A 35 6.80 3.63 -0.70
CA ALA A 35 7.81 3.04 0.16
C ALA A 35 9.14 2.93 -0.58
N ARG A 36 10.22 3.31 0.11
CA ARG A 36 11.57 3.20 -0.42
C ARG A 36 12.13 1.79 -0.26
N ASP A 37 11.70 1.07 0.79
CA ASP A 37 12.22 -0.26 1.09
C ASP A 37 11.76 -1.25 0.01
N PRO A 38 12.70 -1.96 -0.65
CA PRO A 38 12.36 -2.88 -1.74
C PRO A 38 11.51 -4.07 -1.29
N ALA A 39 11.50 -4.40 0.00
CA ALA A 39 10.66 -5.49 0.51
C ALA A 39 9.17 -5.21 0.33
N ALA A 40 8.77 -3.93 0.27
CA ALA A 40 7.36 -3.56 0.08
C ALA A 40 6.79 -4.11 -1.23
N ARG A 41 7.63 -4.27 -2.26
CA ARG A 41 7.18 -4.82 -3.55
C ARG A 41 6.57 -6.20 -3.41
N TYR A 42 7.09 -6.99 -2.48
CA TYR A 42 6.62 -8.35 -2.22
C TYR A 42 5.59 -8.39 -1.09
N ASP A 43 5.77 -7.53 -0.09
CA ASP A 43 4.95 -7.54 1.12
C ASP A 43 3.54 -7.01 0.85
N VAL A 44 3.39 -5.99 0.00
CA VAL A 44 2.07 -5.42 -0.28
C VAL A 44 1.16 -6.43 -1.00
N PRO A 45 1.61 -7.11 -2.08
CA PRO A 45 0.76 -8.14 -2.68
C PRO A 45 0.46 -9.30 -1.73
N ALA A 46 1.43 -9.71 -0.90
CA ALA A 46 1.21 -10.78 0.07
C ALA A 46 0.16 -10.38 1.11
N TRP A 47 0.23 -9.15 1.60
CA TRP A 47 -0.75 -8.63 2.54
C TRP A 47 -2.15 -8.61 1.91
N CYS A 48 -2.25 -8.19 0.65
CA CYS A 48 -3.53 -8.16 -0.06
C CYS A 48 -4.15 -9.55 -0.14
N ARG A 49 -3.36 -10.57 -0.47
CA ARG A 49 -3.85 -11.94 -0.51
C ARG A 49 -4.32 -12.41 0.86
N MET A 50 -3.55 -12.08 1.88
CA MET A 50 -3.86 -12.50 3.26
C MET A 50 -5.12 -11.84 3.79
N ARG A 51 -5.38 -10.59 3.41
CA ARG A 51 -6.50 -9.80 3.91
C ARG A 51 -7.70 -9.78 2.98
N GLY A 52 -7.62 -10.41 1.82
CA GLY A 52 -8.72 -10.42 0.87
C GLY A 52 -8.96 -9.08 0.18
N GLN A 53 -7.91 -8.29 0.00
CA GLN A 53 -7.98 -7.04 -0.73
C GLN A 53 -7.38 -7.21 -2.12
N GLU A 54 -7.70 -6.30 -3.04
CA GLU A 54 -7.18 -6.36 -4.40
C GLU A 54 -5.86 -5.61 -4.51
N TYR A 55 -4.83 -6.26 -5.04
CA TYR A 55 -3.58 -5.59 -5.40
C TYR A 55 -3.73 -5.03 -6.81
N VAL A 56 -3.75 -3.70 -6.93
CA VAL A 56 -3.97 -3.05 -8.22
C VAL A 56 -2.68 -2.99 -9.03
N GLY A 57 -1.58 -2.60 -8.40
CA GLY A 57 -0.30 -2.56 -9.10
C GLY A 57 0.69 -1.59 -8.49
N GLU A 58 1.83 -1.47 -9.18
CA GLU A 58 2.94 -0.61 -8.80
C GLU A 58 3.14 0.44 -9.89
N ASP A 59 3.34 1.69 -9.49
CA ASP A 59 3.78 2.76 -10.38
C ASP A 59 4.78 3.64 -9.64
N LEU A 60 5.11 4.81 -10.18
CA LEU A 60 6.06 5.71 -9.56
C LEU A 60 5.33 6.94 -9.01
N ALA A 61 5.72 7.35 -7.81
CA ALA A 61 5.30 8.63 -7.24
C ALA A 61 6.08 9.78 -7.91
N ASP A 62 5.77 11.01 -7.53
CA ASP A 62 6.37 12.21 -8.13
C ASP A 62 7.90 12.26 -8.00
N ASP A 63 8.43 11.65 -6.95
CA ASP A 63 9.88 11.60 -6.70
C ASP A 63 10.53 10.31 -7.22
N ASN A 64 9.84 9.59 -8.11
CA ASN A 64 10.30 8.33 -8.73
C ASN A 64 10.47 7.17 -7.74
N LEU A 65 9.89 7.27 -6.55
CA LEU A 65 9.85 6.13 -5.63
C LEU A 65 8.65 5.25 -5.94
N PRO A 66 8.74 3.94 -5.67
CA PRO A 66 7.63 3.03 -5.95
C PRO A 66 6.39 3.36 -5.13
N ARG A 67 5.25 3.34 -5.79
CA ARG A 67 3.95 3.50 -5.17
C ARG A 67 3.13 2.25 -5.46
N TYR A 68 2.62 1.63 -4.39
CA TYR A 68 1.85 0.40 -4.47
C TYR A 68 0.40 0.71 -4.18
N THR A 69 -0.50 0.33 -5.07
CA THR A 69 -1.92 0.66 -4.98
C THR A 69 -2.74 -0.58 -4.70
N VAL A 70 -3.66 -0.48 -3.75
CA VAL A 70 -4.58 -1.55 -3.40
C VAL A 70 -6.00 -1.02 -3.45
N ARG A 71 -6.98 -1.92 -3.67
CA ARG A 71 -8.41 -1.59 -3.62
C ARG A 71 -9.03 -2.32 -2.44
N ARG A 72 -9.80 -1.59 -1.64
CA ARG A 72 -10.51 -2.21 -0.52
C ARG A 72 -11.71 -2.99 -1.05
N LEU A 73 -11.74 -4.29 -0.75
CA LEU A 73 -12.85 -5.16 -1.16
C LEU A 73 -13.81 -5.47 -0.01
N SER A 74 -13.34 -5.34 1.21
CA SER A 74 -14.18 -5.68 2.36
C SER A 74 -13.80 -4.89 3.60
#